data_f6dd627882f896ff446ea07cbc6bcf9e
#
_entry.id   f6dd627882f896ff446ea07cbc6bcf9e
#
_cell.length_a   1.000
_cell.length_b   1.000
_cell.length_c   1.000
_cell.angle_alpha   90.00
_cell.angle_beta   90.00
_cell.angle_gamma   90.00
#
_symmetry.space_group_name_H-M   'P 1'
#
loop_
_entity.id
_entity.type
_entity.pdbx_description
1 polymer ?
#
loop_
_entity_poly.entity_id
_entity_poly.type
_entity_poly.pdbx_seq_one_letter_code
_entity_poly.pdbx_strand_id
1 'polypeptide(L)'
;MVAIGRIGIRVLVAAVIAVIAPSGLPGDATAAQMAPLGGGSGILIEGRAVCTLTTVGYDSADRMVGLTAGHCADLGMSVQAETQQVGIIGTVAAVGHSNDYAVIEFDRTKVTPVRQVAQTFIGGIGAPPRPGDIVCKNGRTSGFDCGVVWDTHEWWFRSQLCSRPGDSGGPVTLGDRLVGMNIGHIGIVVAGVTVFDVACGAAPAVHDPAVAIDIGVILDEMNQSDAVGAGFRPL
;
A
#
# COMPACT_ATOMS: atom_id res chain seq x y z
N MET A 1 102.78 -21.03 -26.64
CA MET A 1 101.53 -20.38 -27.09
C MET A 1 100.35 -21.25 -26.53
N VAL A 2 99.70 -20.79 -25.56
CA VAL A 2 98.60 -21.51 -24.85
C VAL A 2 97.29 -21.02 -25.42
N ALA A 3 96.46 -21.92 -25.93
CA ALA A 3 95.11 -21.62 -26.42
C ALA A 3 94.06 -21.84 -25.27
N ILE A 4 93.40 -20.82 -24.90
CA ILE A 4 92.35 -20.84 -23.88
C ILE A 4 91.00 -21.14 -24.56
N GLY A 5 90.44 -22.32 -24.29
CA GLY A 5 89.09 -22.72 -24.72
C GLY A 5 87.99 -21.99 -23.93
N ARG A 6 87.08 -21.38 -24.64
CA ARG A 6 85.83 -20.78 -24.02
C ARG A 6 84.78 -21.84 -23.85
N ILE A 7 84.40 -22.11 -22.59
CA ILE A 7 83.26 -22.93 -22.21
C ILE A 7 81.99 -22.04 -22.23
N GLY A 8 81.09 -22.29 -23.16
CA GLY A 8 79.81 -21.62 -23.25
C GLY A 8 78.80 -22.34 -22.35
N ILE A 9 78.32 -21.64 -21.29
CA ILE A 9 77.24 -22.10 -20.43
C ILE A 9 75.89 -21.75 -21.11
N ARG A 10 75.19 -22.78 -21.54
CA ARG A 10 73.77 -22.59 -22.00
C ARG A 10 72.86 -22.60 -20.82
N VAL A 11 72.27 -21.43 -20.49
CA VAL A 11 71.23 -21.31 -19.50
C VAL A 11 69.92 -21.68 -20.20
N LEU A 12 69.28 -22.76 -19.76
CA LEU A 12 67.91 -23.15 -20.12
C LEU A 12 66.93 -22.36 -19.21
N VAL A 13 66.25 -21.37 -19.82
CA VAL A 13 65.14 -20.70 -19.12
C VAL A 13 63.88 -21.54 -19.31
N ALA A 14 63.43 -22.22 -18.25
CA ALA A 14 62.14 -22.89 -18.22
C ALA A 14 61.05 -21.83 -17.98
N ALA A 15 60.24 -21.56 -18.99
CA ALA A 15 59.04 -20.72 -18.82
C ALA A 15 57.94 -21.50 -18.11
N VAL A 16 57.64 -21.16 -16.87
CA VAL A 16 56.49 -21.67 -16.13
C VAL A 16 55.26 -20.87 -16.57
N ILE A 17 54.42 -21.46 -17.40
CA ILE A 17 53.11 -20.89 -17.75
C ILE A 17 52.17 -21.19 -16.61
N ALA A 18 51.89 -20.21 -15.72
CA ALA A 18 50.83 -20.27 -14.71
C ALA A 18 49.47 -20.16 -15.42
N VAL A 19 48.73 -21.25 -15.49
CA VAL A 19 47.32 -21.25 -15.93
C VAL A 19 46.49 -20.66 -14.80
N ILE A 20 46.11 -19.38 -14.92
CA ILE A 20 45.17 -18.73 -14.03
C ILE A 20 43.78 -19.21 -14.45
N ALA A 21 43.19 -20.15 -13.69
CA ALA A 21 41.78 -20.49 -13.82
C ALA A 21 40.93 -19.27 -13.35
N PRO A 22 39.94 -18.84 -14.13
CA PRO A 22 39.05 -17.77 -13.65
C PRO A 22 38.22 -18.34 -12.46
N SER A 23 38.52 -17.88 -11.28
CA SER A 23 37.64 -18.08 -10.11
C SER A 23 36.35 -17.30 -10.39
N GLY A 24 35.34 -18.00 -10.86
CA GLY A 24 33.98 -17.43 -10.93
C GLY A 24 33.55 -17.01 -9.52
N LEU A 25 33.49 -15.72 -9.27
CA LEU A 25 32.86 -15.21 -8.06
C LEU A 25 31.41 -15.72 -8.05
N PRO A 26 30.90 -16.25 -6.93
CA PRO A 26 29.47 -16.54 -6.82
C PRO A 26 28.73 -15.23 -7.12
N GLY A 27 27.90 -15.21 -8.16
CA GLY A 27 27.05 -14.08 -8.45
C GLY A 27 26.23 -13.81 -7.18
N ASP A 28 26.30 -12.57 -6.66
CA ASP A 28 25.44 -12.12 -5.60
C ASP A 28 24.00 -12.38 -6.06
N ALA A 29 23.33 -13.33 -5.44
CA ALA A 29 21.89 -13.50 -5.61
C ALA A 29 21.26 -12.23 -5.06
N THR A 30 20.92 -11.29 -5.95
CA THR A 30 20.18 -10.08 -5.59
C THR A 30 18.89 -10.58 -4.94
N ALA A 31 18.73 -10.36 -3.63
CA ALA A 31 17.50 -10.69 -2.95
C ALA A 31 16.35 -10.04 -3.72
N ALA A 32 15.31 -10.81 -4.04
CA ALA A 32 14.17 -10.30 -4.77
C ALA A 32 13.61 -9.09 -4.01
N GLN A 33 13.53 -7.94 -4.67
CA GLN A 33 13.05 -6.71 -4.06
C GLN A 33 11.57 -6.89 -3.74
N MET A 34 11.21 -6.77 -2.46
CA MET A 34 9.83 -6.81 -1.99
C MET A 34 9.31 -5.38 -1.80
N ALA A 35 8.02 -5.17 -2.07
CA ALA A 35 7.36 -3.90 -1.82
C ALA A 35 6.90 -3.80 -0.36
N PRO A 36 7.37 -2.84 0.46
CA PRO A 36 6.79 -2.58 1.77
C PRO A 36 5.45 -1.88 1.59
N LEU A 37 4.36 -2.53 2.04
CA LEU A 37 3.00 -2.02 1.88
C LEU A 37 2.25 -2.01 3.21
N GLY A 38 1.50 -0.94 3.43
CA GLY A 38 0.64 -0.73 4.59
C GLY A 38 -0.44 0.30 4.31
N GLY A 39 -1.16 0.73 5.33
CA GLY A 39 -2.20 1.75 5.20
C GLY A 39 -1.62 3.09 4.74
N GLY A 40 -2.11 3.60 3.61
CA GLY A 40 -1.61 4.79 2.95
C GLY A 40 -0.69 4.53 1.75
N SER A 41 -0.31 3.29 1.49
CA SER A 41 0.47 2.95 0.30
C SER A 41 -0.36 3.11 -0.97
N GLY A 42 0.21 3.75 -1.99
CA GLY A 42 -0.40 3.85 -3.32
C GLY A 42 -0.33 2.52 -4.09
N ILE A 43 -1.41 2.19 -4.77
CA ILE A 43 -1.54 1.02 -5.62
C ILE A 43 -2.06 1.39 -7.01
N LEU A 44 -1.61 0.63 -8.00
CA LEU A 44 -2.08 0.68 -9.38
C LEU A 44 -2.88 -0.59 -9.67
N ILE A 45 -4.12 -0.42 -10.12
CA ILE A 45 -5.02 -1.52 -10.45
C ILE A 45 -5.19 -1.56 -11.97
N GLU A 46 -4.92 -2.72 -12.59
CA GLU A 46 -4.85 -2.90 -14.06
C GLU A 46 -3.94 -1.86 -14.76
N GLY A 47 -2.97 -1.27 -14.03
CA GLY A 47 -2.08 -0.23 -14.55
C GLY A 47 -2.78 1.08 -14.92
N ARG A 48 -4.04 1.28 -14.53
CA ARG A 48 -4.89 2.43 -14.91
C ARG A 48 -5.52 3.17 -13.74
N ALA A 49 -6.17 2.45 -12.83
CA ALA A 49 -6.74 3.05 -11.63
C ALA A 49 -5.68 3.22 -10.56
N VAL A 50 -5.63 4.39 -9.93
CA VAL A 50 -4.71 4.69 -8.84
C VAL A 50 -5.52 4.89 -7.58
N CYS A 51 -5.25 4.09 -6.56
CA CYS A 51 -5.93 4.13 -5.27
C CYS A 51 -4.94 3.95 -4.11
N THR A 52 -5.46 3.94 -2.90
CA THR A 52 -4.67 3.84 -1.67
C THR A 52 -5.07 2.57 -0.92
N LEU A 53 -4.11 1.88 -0.30
CA LEU A 53 -4.40 0.78 0.61
C LEU A 53 -4.91 1.30 1.95
N THR A 54 -5.98 0.69 2.45
CA THR A 54 -6.51 0.96 3.81
C THR A 54 -5.60 0.36 4.87
N THR A 55 -5.24 -0.90 4.70
CA THR A 55 -4.35 -1.65 5.59
C THR A 55 -3.96 -2.96 4.93
N VAL A 56 -2.97 -3.64 5.50
CA VAL A 56 -2.55 -4.99 5.14
C VAL A 56 -2.62 -5.87 6.39
N GLY A 57 -2.95 -7.14 6.21
CA GLY A 57 -3.04 -8.10 7.29
C GLY A 57 -3.23 -9.52 6.79
N TYR A 58 -3.86 -10.35 7.61
CA TYR A 58 -4.11 -11.75 7.30
C TYR A 58 -5.57 -12.10 7.56
N ASP A 59 -6.14 -12.94 6.71
CA ASP A 59 -7.48 -13.50 6.90
C ASP A 59 -7.47 -14.79 7.74
N SER A 60 -8.64 -15.41 7.92
CA SER A 60 -8.78 -16.65 8.69
C SER A 60 -8.04 -17.85 8.09
N ALA A 61 -7.76 -17.83 6.78
CA ALA A 61 -7.00 -18.85 6.07
C ALA A 61 -5.49 -18.52 6.00
N ASP A 62 -5.03 -17.53 6.77
CA ASP A 62 -3.65 -17.04 6.78
C ASP A 62 -3.17 -16.51 5.41
N ARG A 63 -4.07 -16.09 4.52
CA ARG A 63 -3.71 -15.39 3.29
C ARG A 63 -3.33 -13.96 3.63
N MET A 64 -2.25 -13.44 3.01
CA MET A 64 -1.90 -12.02 3.13
C MET A 64 -2.86 -11.22 2.26
N VAL A 65 -3.65 -10.35 2.89
CA VAL A 65 -4.65 -9.56 2.19
C VAL A 65 -4.55 -8.08 2.56
N GLY A 66 -4.99 -7.22 1.63
CA GLY A 66 -5.12 -5.78 1.84
C GLY A 66 -6.50 -5.30 1.46
N LEU A 67 -6.88 -4.15 2.01
CA LEU A 67 -8.15 -3.50 1.73
C LEU A 67 -7.93 -2.22 0.92
N THR A 68 -8.87 -1.91 0.03
CA THR A 68 -8.99 -0.65 -0.69
C THR A 68 -10.45 -0.37 -1.01
N ALA A 69 -10.78 0.79 -1.59
CA ALA A 69 -12.16 1.10 -1.98
C ALA A 69 -12.65 0.21 -3.15
N GLY A 70 -13.92 -0.18 -3.11
CA GLY A 70 -14.53 -1.07 -4.09
C GLY A 70 -14.63 -0.47 -5.49
N HIS A 71 -14.92 0.84 -5.57
CA HIS A 71 -14.98 1.53 -6.86
C HIS A 71 -13.62 1.62 -7.59
N CYS A 72 -12.51 1.28 -6.91
CA CYS A 72 -11.19 1.22 -7.51
C CYS A 72 -10.98 -0.01 -8.39
N ALA A 73 -11.74 -1.10 -8.19
CA ALA A 73 -11.40 -2.41 -8.72
C ALA A 73 -12.60 -3.30 -8.99
N ASP A 74 -12.44 -4.17 -9.97
CA ASP A 74 -13.32 -5.32 -10.17
C ASP A 74 -12.60 -6.63 -9.83
N LEU A 75 -13.36 -7.67 -9.58
CA LEU A 75 -12.86 -9.00 -9.26
C LEU A 75 -11.88 -9.51 -10.33
N GLY A 76 -10.74 -10.05 -9.91
CA GLY A 76 -9.72 -10.61 -10.78
C GLY A 76 -8.71 -9.61 -11.34
N MET A 77 -8.89 -8.31 -11.13
CA MET A 77 -7.93 -7.30 -11.58
C MET A 77 -6.58 -7.46 -10.90
N SER A 78 -5.50 -7.24 -11.66
CA SER A 78 -4.14 -7.27 -11.15
C SER A 78 -3.79 -5.99 -10.42
N VAL A 79 -2.96 -6.11 -9.37
CA VAL A 79 -2.52 -4.98 -8.53
C VAL A 79 -1.00 -4.87 -8.55
N GLN A 80 -0.50 -3.65 -8.63
CA GLN A 80 0.92 -3.30 -8.56
C GLN A 80 1.15 -2.25 -7.47
N ALA A 81 2.33 -2.24 -6.86
CA ALA A 81 2.76 -1.16 -5.98
C ALA A 81 3.08 0.08 -6.82
N GLU A 82 2.64 1.27 -6.38
CA GLU A 82 2.90 2.51 -7.11
C GLU A 82 4.40 2.87 -7.12
N THR A 83 5.07 2.68 -5.99
CA THR A 83 6.44 3.17 -5.78
C THR A 83 7.53 2.13 -6.02
N GLN A 84 7.24 0.84 -5.86
CA GLN A 84 8.20 -0.25 -6.10
C GLN A 84 7.82 -1.04 -7.34
N GLN A 85 8.71 -1.06 -8.32
CA GLN A 85 8.50 -1.75 -9.59
C GLN A 85 8.80 -3.25 -9.50
N VAL A 86 8.10 -3.95 -8.62
CA VAL A 86 8.23 -5.42 -8.46
C VAL A 86 7.22 -6.22 -9.31
N GLY A 87 6.56 -5.53 -10.24
CA GLY A 87 5.53 -6.10 -11.11
C GLY A 87 4.19 -6.31 -10.38
N ILE A 88 3.41 -7.31 -10.80
CA ILE A 88 2.13 -7.65 -10.15
C ILE A 88 2.41 -8.20 -8.76
N ILE A 89 1.82 -7.58 -7.74
CA ILE A 89 1.98 -7.92 -6.32
C ILE A 89 0.79 -8.67 -5.75
N GLY A 90 -0.33 -8.73 -6.47
CA GLY A 90 -1.54 -9.38 -6.02
C GLY A 90 -2.68 -9.25 -7.01
N THR A 91 -3.83 -9.78 -6.61
CA THR A 91 -5.06 -9.80 -7.42
C THR A 91 -6.25 -9.43 -6.55
N VAL A 92 -7.22 -8.71 -7.10
CA VAL A 92 -8.49 -8.41 -6.43
C VAL A 92 -9.28 -9.70 -6.27
N ALA A 93 -9.47 -10.15 -5.03
CA ALA A 93 -10.05 -11.45 -4.69
C ALA A 93 -11.51 -11.36 -4.22
N ALA A 94 -11.96 -10.19 -3.77
CA ALA A 94 -13.36 -9.93 -3.44
C ALA A 94 -13.69 -8.44 -3.61
N VAL A 95 -14.96 -8.13 -3.90
CA VAL A 95 -15.48 -6.75 -3.97
C VAL A 95 -16.84 -6.71 -3.28
N GLY A 96 -16.98 -5.83 -2.30
CA GLY A 96 -18.23 -5.53 -1.62
C GLY A 96 -18.82 -4.24 -2.14
N HIS A 97 -19.90 -4.34 -2.91
CA HIS A 97 -20.54 -3.18 -3.53
C HIS A 97 -21.39 -2.37 -2.55
N SER A 98 -21.91 -3.00 -1.49
CA SER A 98 -22.77 -2.34 -0.50
C SER A 98 -22.02 -1.32 0.35
N ASN A 99 -20.79 -1.65 0.74
CA ASN A 99 -19.91 -0.82 1.58
C ASN A 99 -18.61 -0.42 0.86
N ASP A 100 -18.64 -0.41 -0.47
CA ASP A 100 -17.59 0.14 -1.36
C ASP A 100 -16.16 -0.30 -0.96
N TYR A 101 -15.93 -1.61 -0.76
CA TYR A 101 -14.61 -2.13 -0.46
C TYR A 101 -14.15 -3.19 -1.46
N ALA A 102 -12.83 -3.35 -1.60
CA ALA A 102 -12.21 -4.46 -2.31
C ALA A 102 -11.12 -5.09 -1.45
N VAL A 103 -11.00 -6.42 -1.58
CA VAL A 103 -9.97 -7.24 -0.93
C VAL A 103 -8.96 -7.66 -1.98
N ILE A 104 -7.69 -7.41 -1.70
CA ILE A 104 -6.57 -7.80 -2.55
C ILE A 104 -5.85 -8.95 -1.86
N GLU A 105 -5.69 -10.09 -2.55
CA GLU A 105 -4.80 -11.17 -2.11
C GLU A 105 -3.41 -10.92 -2.65
N PHE A 106 -2.42 -10.83 -1.76
CA PHE A 106 -1.04 -10.50 -2.10
C PHE A 106 -0.15 -11.73 -2.30
N ASP A 107 0.79 -11.60 -3.24
CA ASP A 107 1.93 -12.50 -3.39
C ASP A 107 2.94 -12.23 -2.25
N ARG A 108 3.03 -13.17 -1.30
CA ARG A 108 3.94 -13.08 -0.14
C ARG A 108 5.42 -13.00 -0.50
N THR A 109 5.79 -13.36 -1.72
CA THR A 109 7.19 -13.27 -2.19
C THR A 109 7.54 -11.87 -2.68
N LYS A 110 6.54 -11.00 -2.86
CA LYS A 110 6.68 -9.65 -3.43
C LYS A 110 6.29 -8.53 -2.48
N VAL A 111 5.58 -8.84 -1.40
CA VAL A 111 5.06 -7.85 -0.45
C VAL A 111 5.64 -8.09 0.95
N THR A 112 6.18 -7.03 1.54
CA THR A 112 6.49 -6.95 2.97
C THR A 112 5.41 -6.11 3.65
N PRO A 113 4.53 -6.70 4.46
CA PRO A 113 3.50 -5.93 5.13
C PRO A 113 4.10 -5.07 6.25
N VAL A 114 3.68 -3.80 6.33
CA VAL A 114 4.16 -2.86 7.34
C VAL A 114 2.99 -2.18 8.07
N ARG A 115 3.15 -1.93 9.39
CA ARG A 115 2.16 -1.20 10.20
C ARG A 115 2.20 0.31 9.97
N GLN A 116 3.34 0.83 9.50
CA GLN A 116 3.57 2.26 9.37
C GLN A 116 3.91 2.64 7.93
N VAL A 117 3.19 3.64 7.42
CA VAL A 117 3.48 4.32 6.15
C VAL A 117 3.46 5.83 6.42
N ALA A 118 4.59 6.49 6.21
CA ALA A 118 4.78 7.90 6.56
C ALA A 118 4.36 8.18 8.03
N GLN A 119 3.43 9.10 8.27
CA GLN A 119 2.95 9.46 9.61
C GLN A 119 1.85 8.53 10.14
N THR A 120 1.30 7.64 9.31
CA THR A 120 0.21 6.74 9.72
C THR A 120 0.76 5.44 10.27
N PHE A 121 0.43 5.14 11.51
CA PHE A 121 0.64 3.85 12.16
C PHE A 121 -0.71 3.22 12.49
N ILE A 122 -0.90 1.95 12.14
CA ILE A 122 -2.12 1.19 12.44
C ILE A 122 -1.79 0.12 13.47
N GLY A 123 -2.21 0.36 14.72
CA GLY A 123 -2.00 -0.56 15.84
C GLY A 123 -3.15 -1.55 16.04
N GLY A 124 -4.24 -1.41 15.29
CA GLY A 124 -5.41 -2.28 15.34
C GLY A 124 -6.68 -1.56 14.89
N ILE A 125 -7.81 -2.26 15.01
CA ILE A 125 -9.13 -1.71 14.69
C ILE A 125 -9.63 -0.90 15.89
N GLY A 126 -10.29 0.26 15.61
CA GLY A 126 -10.93 1.13 16.57
C GLY A 126 -12.45 1.06 16.53
N ALA A 127 -13.08 1.67 17.52
CA ALA A 127 -14.53 1.91 17.50
C ALA A 127 -14.87 3.09 16.57
N PRO A 128 -16.11 3.19 16.05
CA PRO A 128 -16.54 4.32 15.25
C PRO A 128 -16.26 5.66 15.93
N PRO A 129 -15.79 6.67 15.19
CA PRO A 129 -15.53 7.99 15.74
C PRO A 129 -16.85 8.70 16.06
N ARG A 130 -16.78 9.78 16.85
CA ARG A 130 -17.92 10.62 17.20
C ARG A 130 -17.77 12.01 16.61
N PRO A 131 -18.86 12.76 16.37
CA PRO A 131 -18.78 14.16 16.01
C PRO A 131 -17.90 14.94 17.01
N GLY A 132 -16.93 15.70 16.49
CA GLY A 132 -15.94 16.44 17.28
C GLY A 132 -14.62 15.70 17.50
N ASP A 133 -14.51 14.40 17.27
CA ASP A 133 -13.25 13.68 17.30
C ASP A 133 -12.32 14.18 16.18
N ILE A 134 -11.01 14.12 16.41
CA ILE A 134 -10.01 14.42 15.39
C ILE A 134 -9.52 13.10 14.81
N VAL A 135 -9.81 12.89 13.55
CA VAL A 135 -9.35 11.74 12.77
C VAL A 135 -8.26 12.15 11.78
N CYS A 136 -7.38 11.23 11.42
CA CYS A 136 -6.33 11.46 10.43
C CYS A 136 -6.44 10.46 9.28
N LYS A 137 -6.16 10.91 8.06
CA LYS A 137 -6.13 10.10 6.84
C LYS A 137 -4.73 10.12 6.23
N ASN A 138 -4.36 9.04 5.57
CA ASN A 138 -3.20 9.01 4.69
C ASN A 138 -3.61 8.51 3.30
N GLY A 139 -3.58 9.40 2.33
CA GLY A 139 -3.90 9.10 0.95
C GLY A 139 -2.69 9.31 0.03
N ARG A 140 -2.59 8.50 -1.00
CA ARG A 140 -1.45 8.58 -1.94
C ARG A 140 -1.34 9.92 -2.67
N THR A 141 -2.48 10.65 -2.84
CA THR A 141 -2.54 11.91 -3.58
C THR A 141 -2.38 13.13 -2.69
N SER A 142 -3.17 13.23 -1.61
CA SER A 142 -3.15 14.38 -0.72
C SER A 142 -2.25 14.19 0.51
N GLY A 143 -1.72 12.98 0.71
CA GLY A 143 -0.84 12.67 1.85
C GLY A 143 -1.59 12.56 3.18
N PHE A 144 -0.84 12.82 4.26
CA PHE A 144 -1.36 12.79 5.63
C PHE A 144 -2.05 14.11 5.96
N ASP A 145 -3.27 14.00 6.49
CA ASP A 145 -4.09 15.13 6.91
C ASP A 145 -4.98 14.74 8.08
N CYS A 146 -5.28 15.68 8.99
CA CYS A 146 -6.14 15.46 10.14
C CYS A 146 -7.23 16.51 10.19
N GLY A 147 -8.45 16.08 10.56
CA GLY A 147 -9.61 16.95 10.61
C GLY A 147 -10.67 16.47 11.59
N VAL A 148 -11.55 17.38 11.96
CA VAL A 148 -12.65 17.11 12.87
C VAL A 148 -13.74 16.29 12.16
N VAL A 149 -14.33 15.32 12.87
CA VAL A 149 -15.52 14.60 12.43
C VAL A 149 -16.73 15.54 12.54
N TRP A 150 -17.44 15.72 11.43
CA TRP A 150 -18.63 16.57 11.37
C TRP A 150 -19.87 15.85 11.88
N ASP A 151 -20.11 14.68 11.32
CA ASP A 151 -21.22 13.82 11.66
C ASP A 151 -20.91 12.35 11.41
N THR A 152 -21.76 11.50 12.01
CA THR A 152 -21.68 10.04 11.88
C THR A 152 -23.04 9.48 11.53
N HIS A 153 -23.05 8.46 10.69
CA HIS A 153 -24.21 7.71 10.24
C HIS A 153 -24.03 6.23 10.58
N GLU A 154 -24.99 5.39 10.27
CA GLU A 154 -24.97 3.97 10.63
C GLU A 154 -23.75 3.21 10.07
N TRP A 155 -23.27 3.57 8.86
CA TRP A 155 -22.22 2.86 8.16
C TRP A 155 -21.09 3.77 7.63
N TRP A 156 -21.17 5.10 7.81
CA TRP A 156 -20.19 6.06 7.30
C TRP A 156 -20.17 7.35 8.15
N PHE A 157 -19.14 8.14 7.98
CA PHE A 157 -18.98 9.44 8.64
C PHE A 157 -18.32 10.47 7.71
N ARG A 158 -18.52 11.76 8.02
CA ARG A 158 -17.87 12.88 7.35
C ARG A 158 -16.89 13.58 8.27
N SER A 159 -15.80 14.07 7.68
CA SER A 159 -14.76 14.79 8.42
C SER A 159 -14.10 15.87 7.57
N GLN A 160 -13.48 16.84 8.22
CA GLN A 160 -12.73 17.92 7.57
C GLN A 160 -11.36 17.44 7.09
N LEU A 161 -11.30 16.26 6.48
CA LEU A 161 -10.10 15.73 5.85
C LEU A 161 -10.04 16.11 4.38
N CYS A 162 -8.83 16.42 3.90
CA CYS A 162 -8.60 16.62 2.47
C CYS A 162 -8.65 15.28 1.74
N SER A 163 -9.62 15.08 0.85
CA SER A 163 -9.73 13.89 0.02
C SER A 163 -9.74 14.27 -1.46
N ARG A 164 -8.86 13.66 -2.25
CA ARG A 164 -8.68 13.91 -3.67
C ARG A 164 -8.70 12.60 -4.46
N PRO A 165 -8.99 12.62 -5.77
CA PRO A 165 -8.90 11.41 -6.61
C PRO A 165 -7.56 10.68 -6.40
N GLY A 166 -7.64 9.37 -6.13
CA GLY A 166 -6.49 8.52 -5.75
C GLY A 166 -6.34 8.28 -4.24
N ASP A 167 -6.95 9.10 -3.38
CA ASP A 167 -6.98 8.85 -1.93
C ASP A 167 -8.01 7.78 -1.51
N SER A 168 -8.87 7.36 -2.46
CA SER A 168 -9.84 6.28 -2.28
C SER A 168 -9.17 5.02 -1.75
N GLY A 169 -9.75 4.42 -0.70
CA GLY A 169 -9.18 3.31 0.03
C GLY A 169 -8.20 3.72 1.15
N GLY A 170 -7.81 5.00 1.25
CA GLY A 170 -6.88 5.45 2.29
C GLY A 170 -7.43 5.21 3.72
N PRO A 171 -6.56 4.83 4.68
CA PRO A 171 -6.96 4.63 6.06
C PRO A 171 -7.42 5.93 6.71
N VAL A 172 -8.47 5.85 7.51
CA VAL A 172 -8.85 6.90 8.48
C VAL A 172 -8.64 6.35 9.87
N THR A 173 -7.84 7.05 10.68
CA THR A 173 -7.44 6.61 12.02
C THR A 173 -7.88 7.61 13.08
N LEU A 174 -8.21 7.10 14.27
CA LEU A 174 -8.35 7.85 15.51
C LEU A 174 -7.18 7.45 16.44
N GLY A 175 -6.19 8.30 16.55
CA GLY A 175 -4.91 7.91 17.11
C GLY A 175 -4.24 6.83 16.26
N ASP A 176 -3.88 5.69 16.87
CA ASP A 176 -3.30 4.52 16.22
C ASP A 176 -4.35 3.48 15.77
N ARG A 177 -5.64 3.78 15.92
CA ARG A 177 -6.72 2.84 15.58
C ARG A 177 -7.33 3.16 14.23
N LEU A 178 -7.41 2.15 13.37
CA LEU A 178 -8.14 2.24 12.12
C LEU A 178 -9.64 2.28 12.42
N VAL A 179 -10.32 3.36 12.02
CA VAL A 179 -11.76 3.57 12.27
C VAL A 179 -12.57 3.66 10.98
N GLY A 180 -11.91 3.88 9.84
CA GLY A 180 -12.63 3.97 8.57
C GLY A 180 -11.72 3.87 7.34
N MET A 181 -12.35 3.77 6.20
CA MET A 181 -11.75 3.78 4.87
C MET A 181 -12.28 4.98 4.10
N ASN A 182 -11.40 5.87 3.66
CA ASN A 182 -11.77 7.01 2.83
C ASN A 182 -12.25 6.55 1.45
N ILE A 183 -13.44 7.04 1.04
CA ILE A 183 -14.00 6.74 -0.28
C ILE A 183 -14.06 7.97 -1.21
N GLY A 184 -13.79 9.16 -0.69
CA GLY A 184 -13.84 10.39 -1.47
C GLY A 184 -14.26 11.60 -0.64
N HIS A 185 -14.84 12.58 -1.29
CA HIS A 185 -15.44 13.76 -0.69
C HIS A 185 -16.81 14.02 -1.31
N ILE A 186 -17.63 14.77 -0.65
CA ILE A 186 -18.97 15.09 -1.13
C ILE A 186 -19.30 16.57 -0.87
N GLY A 187 -19.71 17.27 -1.92
CA GLY A 187 -20.28 18.61 -1.80
C GLY A 187 -21.60 18.61 -1.02
N ILE A 188 -21.89 19.68 -0.31
CA ILE A 188 -23.14 19.80 0.46
C ILE A 188 -24.27 20.22 -0.47
N VAL A 189 -25.29 19.37 -0.58
CA VAL A 189 -26.47 19.60 -1.39
C VAL A 189 -27.69 19.81 -0.49
N VAL A 190 -28.41 20.90 -0.68
CA VAL A 190 -29.66 21.19 0.04
C VAL A 190 -30.79 21.35 -0.97
N ALA A 191 -31.85 20.58 -0.82
CA ALA A 191 -33.02 20.56 -1.71
C ALA A 191 -32.66 20.46 -3.22
N GLY A 192 -31.64 19.64 -3.56
CA GLY A 192 -31.16 19.44 -4.93
C GLY A 192 -30.27 20.55 -5.47
N VAL A 193 -29.92 21.55 -4.65
CA VAL A 193 -28.98 22.61 -5.00
C VAL A 193 -27.66 22.40 -4.27
N THR A 194 -26.55 22.35 -5.00
CA THR A 194 -25.22 22.33 -4.39
C THR A 194 -24.95 23.69 -3.74
N VAL A 195 -24.89 23.71 -2.43
CA VAL A 195 -24.67 24.93 -1.64
C VAL A 195 -23.20 25.09 -1.20
N PHE A 196 -22.43 24.01 -1.28
CA PHE A 196 -21.02 24.00 -0.98
C PHE A 196 -20.34 22.93 -1.85
N ASP A 197 -19.35 23.33 -2.62
CA ASP A 197 -18.55 22.47 -3.50
C ASP A 197 -17.16 23.11 -3.61
N VAL A 198 -16.34 22.87 -2.60
CA VAL A 198 -15.01 23.46 -2.49
C VAL A 198 -14.00 22.33 -2.27
N ALA A 199 -13.26 22.02 -3.33
CA ALA A 199 -12.19 21.04 -3.23
C ALA A 199 -11.12 21.49 -2.24
N CYS A 200 -10.57 20.55 -1.47
CA CYS A 200 -9.46 20.83 -0.59
C CYS A 200 -8.20 21.28 -1.37
N GLY A 201 -7.54 22.31 -0.89
CA GLY A 201 -6.38 22.93 -1.54
C GLY A 201 -5.82 24.07 -0.70
N ALA A 202 -5.17 25.03 -1.35
CA ALA A 202 -4.46 26.11 -0.68
C ALA A 202 -5.34 27.12 0.10
N ALA A 203 -6.65 27.18 -0.18
CA ALA A 203 -7.65 28.01 0.52
C ALA A 203 -9.05 27.70 -0.04
N PRO A 204 -10.14 27.74 0.76
CA PRO A 204 -10.20 28.08 2.18
C PRO A 204 -9.87 26.91 3.09
N ALA A 205 -9.70 27.19 4.41
CA ALA A 205 -9.48 26.18 5.43
C ALA A 205 -10.68 25.20 5.62
N VAL A 206 -11.87 25.62 5.14
CA VAL A 206 -13.07 24.78 5.11
C VAL A 206 -13.35 24.39 3.67
N HIS A 207 -13.39 23.12 3.39
CA HIS A 207 -13.63 22.51 2.08
C HIS A 207 -14.66 21.40 2.22
N ASP A 208 -15.03 20.75 1.11
CA ASP A 208 -15.91 19.59 1.11
C ASP A 208 -15.42 18.52 2.06
N PRO A 209 -16.31 17.98 2.92
CA PRO A 209 -15.93 16.94 3.85
C PRO A 209 -15.55 15.66 3.10
N ALA A 210 -14.50 15.01 3.57
CA ALA A 210 -14.22 13.64 3.20
C ALA A 210 -15.28 12.70 3.76
N VAL A 211 -15.58 11.65 3.01
CA VAL A 211 -16.49 10.57 3.41
C VAL A 211 -15.67 9.32 3.63
N ALA A 212 -15.87 8.67 4.76
CA ALA A 212 -15.26 7.39 5.08
C ALA A 212 -16.32 6.37 5.49
N ILE A 213 -16.20 5.14 5.00
CA ILE A 213 -16.98 4.00 5.49
C ILE A 213 -16.36 3.53 6.81
N ASP A 214 -17.21 3.23 7.79
CA ASP A 214 -16.78 2.64 9.05
C ASP A 214 -16.11 1.29 8.82
N ILE A 215 -14.93 1.09 9.39
CA ILE A 215 -14.16 -0.14 9.17
C ILE A 215 -14.85 -1.37 9.75
N GLY A 216 -15.58 -1.21 10.85
CA GLY A 216 -16.34 -2.31 11.47
C GLY A 216 -17.40 -2.85 10.53
N VAL A 217 -18.12 -1.98 9.84
CA VAL A 217 -19.14 -2.37 8.85
C VAL A 217 -18.54 -3.14 7.68
N ILE A 218 -17.38 -2.73 7.18
CA ILE A 218 -16.65 -3.45 6.14
C ILE A 218 -16.25 -4.85 6.62
N LEU A 219 -15.67 -4.94 7.82
CA LEU A 219 -15.24 -6.22 8.40
C LEU A 219 -16.41 -7.15 8.70
N ASP A 220 -17.55 -6.62 9.15
CA ASP A 220 -18.77 -7.39 9.37
C ASP A 220 -19.32 -7.96 8.07
N GLU A 221 -19.34 -7.18 6.96
CA GLU A 221 -19.75 -7.69 5.66
C GLU A 221 -18.79 -8.77 5.13
N MET A 222 -17.48 -8.56 5.27
CA MET A 222 -16.46 -9.55 4.88
C MET A 222 -16.63 -10.88 5.62
N ASN A 223 -17.04 -10.82 6.91
CA ASN A 223 -17.23 -11.99 7.76
C ASN A 223 -18.56 -12.74 7.51
N GLN A 224 -19.47 -12.18 6.72
CA GLN A 224 -20.73 -12.85 6.34
C GLN A 224 -20.54 -13.90 5.24
N SER A 225 -19.35 -14.01 4.67
CA SER A 225 -19.02 -14.98 3.63
C SER A 225 -17.72 -15.70 3.98
N ASP A 226 -17.51 -16.88 3.37
CA ASP A 226 -16.23 -17.62 3.44
C ASP A 226 -15.24 -17.15 2.36
N ALA A 227 -15.42 -15.95 1.81
CA ALA A 227 -14.58 -15.39 0.77
C ALA A 227 -13.17 -15.01 1.30
N VAL A 228 -12.26 -14.69 0.37
CA VAL A 228 -10.96 -14.12 0.70
C VAL A 228 -11.17 -12.84 1.52
N GLY A 229 -10.49 -12.75 2.65
CA GLY A 229 -10.61 -11.63 3.58
C GLY A 229 -11.47 -11.91 4.80
N ALA A 230 -12.29 -12.98 4.84
CA ALA A 230 -13.08 -13.33 6.03
C ALA A 230 -12.16 -13.58 7.24
N GLY A 231 -12.53 -13.04 8.41
CA GLY A 231 -11.71 -13.08 9.62
C GLY A 231 -10.45 -12.21 9.54
N PHE A 232 -10.47 -11.14 8.74
CA PHE A 232 -9.35 -10.23 8.57
C PHE A 232 -8.84 -9.67 9.90
N ARG A 233 -7.53 -9.69 10.05
CA ARG A 233 -6.79 -9.10 11.17
C ARG A 233 -5.66 -8.25 10.61
N PRO A 234 -5.62 -6.93 10.88
CA PRO A 234 -4.47 -6.11 10.52
C PRO A 234 -3.22 -6.61 11.26
N LEU A 235 -2.07 -6.22 10.76
CA LEU A 235 -0.78 -6.56 11.37
C LEU A 235 -0.74 -6.25 12.85
#